data_7de16a8aa6c9fd1e25465352ac4384d6
#
_entry.id   7de16a8aa6c9fd1e25465352ac4384d6
#
_cell.length_a   1.000
_cell.length_b   1.000
_cell.length_c   1.000
_cell.angle_alpha   90.00
_cell.angle_beta   90.00
_cell.angle_gamma   90.00
#
_symmetry.space_group_name_H-M   'P 1'
#
loop_
_entity.id
_entity.type
_entity.pdbx_description
1 polymer ?
#
loop_
_entity_poly.entity_id
_entity_poly.type
_entity_poly.pdbx_seq_one_letter_code
_entity_poly.pdbx_strand_id
1 'polypeptide(L)'
;MKKIFFLCGMMFLGGAVNTQAQEANIPDFSPEAQQGYALFRENCVQCHGAQALGTDMGPPLLHPFYRPGHHDDTALARALTHGVEPHHWDFGPMPVIDAIKPEDIPKIIAFIRELQRANGIK
;
A
#
# COMPACT_ATOMS: atom_id res chain seq x y z
N MET A 1 -30.14 61.20 -20.85
CA MET A 1 -30.09 59.80 -21.18
C MET A 1 -28.93 59.19 -20.37
N LYS A 2 -29.20 58.51 -19.23
CA LYS A 2 -28.19 57.87 -18.36
C LYS A 2 -28.10 56.41 -18.75
N LYS A 3 -26.93 55.96 -19.24
CA LYS A 3 -26.65 54.54 -19.55
C LYS A 3 -26.21 53.84 -18.26
N ILE A 4 -27.03 52.89 -17.80
CA ILE A 4 -26.73 52.03 -16.67
C ILE A 4 -25.95 50.83 -17.24
N PHE A 5 -24.66 50.69 -16.84
CA PHE A 5 -23.85 49.49 -17.11
C PHE A 5 -24.15 48.47 -16.01
N PHE A 6 -24.75 47.37 -16.39
CA PHE A 6 -24.92 46.19 -15.54
C PHE A 6 -23.62 45.38 -15.58
N LEU A 7 -22.87 45.40 -14.49
CA LEU A 7 -21.68 44.57 -14.32
C LEU A 7 -22.16 43.20 -13.83
N CYS A 8 -22.16 42.20 -14.74
CA CYS A 8 -22.46 40.81 -14.41
C CYS A 8 -21.23 40.20 -13.74
N GLY A 9 -21.22 40.13 -12.41
CA GLY A 9 -20.20 39.50 -11.61
C GLY A 9 -20.31 37.97 -11.71
N MET A 10 -19.44 37.35 -12.45
CA MET A 10 -19.34 35.89 -12.55
C MET A 10 -18.58 35.35 -11.32
N MET A 11 -19.35 34.87 -10.35
CA MET A 11 -18.81 34.20 -9.14
C MET A 11 -18.29 32.83 -9.54
N PHE A 12 -16.98 32.68 -9.68
CA PHE A 12 -16.34 31.36 -9.75
C PHE A 12 -16.37 30.72 -8.36
N LEU A 13 -17.29 29.80 -8.14
CA LEU A 13 -17.23 28.85 -7.02
C LEU A 13 -16.10 27.86 -7.31
N GLY A 14 -14.92 28.19 -6.86
CA GLY A 14 -13.77 27.23 -6.83
C GLY A 14 -14.07 26.14 -5.84
N GLY A 15 -14.60 25.01 -6.30
CA GLY A 15 -14.69 23.80 -5.51
C GLY A 15 -13.28 23.31 -5.16
N ALA A 16 -12.88 23.40 -3.90
CA ALA A 16 -11.67 22.77 -3.40
C ALA A 16 -11.85 21.26 -3.53
N VAL A 17 -11.16 20.63 -4.48
CA VAL A 17 -11.03 19.16 -4.55
C VAL A 17 -10.17 18.77 -3.36
N ASN A 18 -10.82 18.30 -2.31
CA ASN A 18 -10.15 17.75 -1.13
C ASN A 18 -9.61 16.37 -1.51
N THR A 19 -8.39 16.33 -2.03
CA THR A 19 -7.65 15.08 -2.28
C THR A 19 -7.17 14.56 -0.92
N GLN A 20 -8.05 13.86 -0.22
CA GLN A 20 -7.61 13.09 0.95
C GLN A 20 -6.71 11.97 0.44
N ALA A 21 -5.43 12.02 0.82
CA ALA A 21 -4.53 10.89 0.64
C ALA A 21 -5.16 9.69 1.35
N GLN A 22 -5.28 8.56 0.66
CA GLN A 22 -5.85 7.35 1.23
C GLN A 22 -4.89 6.88 2.33
N GLU A 23 -5.35 6.88 3.58
CA GLU A 23 -4.60 6.33 4.70
C GLU A 23 -5.10 4.92 5.02
N ALA A 24 -4.18 4.02 5.34
CA ALA A 24 -4.53 2.68 5.78
C ALA A 24 -5.01 2.72 7.24
N ASN A 25 -6.01 1.89 7.55
CA ASN A 25 -6.37 1.61 8.93
C ASN A 25 -5.31 0.70 9.55
N ILE A 26 -4.55 1.22 10.51
CA ILE A 26 -3.47 0.49 11.19
C ILE A 26 -4.05 -0.14 12.46
N PRO A 27 -4.10 -1.48 12.57
CA PRO A 27 -4.63 -2.15 13.75
C PRO A 27 -3.60 -2.21 14.89
N ASP A 28 -4.06 -2.62 16.07
CA ASP A 28 -3.18 -3.11 17.12
C ASP A 28 -2.66 -4.49 16.70
N PHE A 29 -1.42 -4.53 16.23
CA PHE A 29 -0.79 -5.74 15.74
C PHE A 29 -0.49 -6.74 16.86
N SER A 30 -0.62 -8.04 16.56
CA SER A 30 -0.08 -9.10 17.41
C SER A 30 1.44 -8.94 17.60
N PRO A 31 2.03 -9.54 18.65
CA PRO A 31 3.49 -9.47 18.86
C PRO A 31 4.31 -9.96 17.66
N GLU A 32 3.83 -10.97 16.94
CA GLU A 32 4.46 -11.48 15.74
C GLU A 32 4.39 -10.46 14.59
N ALA A 33 3.21 -9.90 14.34
CA ALA A 33 3.01 -8.89 13.32
C ALA A 33 3.75 -7.58 13.62
N GLN A 34 3.94 -7.21 14.89
CA GLN A 34 4.77 -6.08 15.28
C GLN A 34 6.25 -6.29 14.87
N GLN A 35 6.78 -7.50 15.07
CA GLN A 35 8.12 -7.83 14.58
C GLN A 35 8.19 -7.79 13.04
N GLY A 36 7.16 -8.31 12.36
CA GLY A 36 7.03 -8.22 10.92
C GLY A 36 6.95 -6.78 10.41
N TYR A 37 6.24 -5.91 11.12
CA TYR A 37 6.18 -4.48 10.79
C TYR A 37 7.56 -3.80 10.90
N ALA A 38 8.34 -4.11 11.93
CA ALA A 38 9.70 -3.59 12.07
C ALA A 38 10.57 -4.00 10.87
N LEU A 39 10.55 -5.28 10.49
CA LEU A 39 11.27 -5.81 9.32
C LEU A 39 10.80 -5.16 8.01
N PHE A 40 9.49 -4.97 7.86
CA PHE A 40 8.89 -4.32 6.71
C PHE A 40 9.35 -2.86 6.58
N ARG A 41 9.39 -2.13 7.68
CA ARG A 41 9.87 -0.73 7.69
C ARG A 41 11.31 -0.59 7.25
N GLU A 42 12.14 -1.54 7.61
CA GLU A 42 13.59 -1.50 7.27
C GLU A 42 13.86 -1.90 5.82
N ASN A 43 13.06 -2.82 5.25
CA ASN A 43 13.43 -3.49 4.00
C ASN A 43 12.44 -3.30 2.85
N CYS A 44 11.20 -2.84 3.11
CA CYS A 44 10.12 -2.92 2.11
C CYS A 44 9.48 -1.57 1.79
N VAL A 45 9.57 -0.59 2.69
CA VAL A 45 8.81 0.69 2.56
C VAL A 45 9.23 1.52 1.36
N GLN A 46 10.45 1.39 0.90
CA GLN A 46 10.94 2.15 -0.25
C GLN A 46 10.08 1.86 -1.50
N CYS A 47 9.70 0.61 -1.69
CA CYS A 47 8.87 0.19 -2.82
C CYS A 47 7.37 0.12 -2.46
N HIS A 48 7.03 -0.44 -1.30
CA HIS A 48 5.63 -0.72 -0.95
C HIS A 48 4.94 0.37 -0.12
N GLY A 49 5.68 1.42 0.29
CA GLY A 49 5.16 2.51 1.12
C GLY A 49 5.04 2.12 2.60
N ALA A 50 5.08 3.12 3.49
CA ALA A 50 5.07 2.91 4.94
C ALA A 50 3.79 2.23 5.47
N GLN A 51 2.67 2.42 4.76
CA GLN A 51 1.38 1.80 5.06
C GLN A 51 1.01 0.69 4.06
N ALA A 52 1.98 0.18 3.31
CA ALA A 52 1.77 -0.82 2.26
C ALA A 52 0.77 -0.41 1.17
N LEU A 53 0.63 0.90 0.93
CA LEU A 53 -0.22 1.49 -0.11
C LEU A 53 0.49 1.66 -1.45
N GLY A 54 1.74 1.18 -1.55
CA GLY A 54 2.57 1.32 -2.74
C GLY A 54 3.28 2.66 -2.84
N THR A 55 4.15 2.76 -3.84
CA THR A 55 4.84 3.97 -4.28
C THR A 55 4.94 3.95 -5.81
N ASP A 56 5.68 4.87 -6.40
CA ASP A 56 6.06 4.82 -7.82
C ASP A 56 7.08 3.70 -8.14
N MET A 57 7.65 3.06 -7.11
CA MET A 57 8.64 1.99 -7.25
C MET A 57 8.08 0.58 -7.04
N GLY A 58 6.89 0.45 -6.47
CA GLY A 58 6.32 -0.87 -6.19
C GLY A 58 4.84 -0.85 -5.79
N PRO A 59 4.18 -2.00 -5.90
CA PRO A 59 2.73 -2.09 -5.78
C PRO A 59 2.22 -1.94 -4.35
N PRO A 60 0.94 -1.51 -4.21
CA PRO A 60 0.25 -1.55 -2.93
C PRO A 60 -0.02 -3.00 -2.52
N LEU A 61 0.31 -3.38 -1.29
CA LEU A 61 -0.05 -4.69 -0.73
C LEU A 61 -1.47 -4.70 -0.15
N LEU A 62 -2.05 -3.50 0.08
CA LEU A 62 -3.47 -3.32 0.39
C LEU A 62 -4.29 -3.23 -0.90
N HIS A 63 -4.27 -4.31 -1.68
CA HIS A 63 -5.01 -4.42 -2.92
C HIS A 63 -5.63 -5.82 -3.05
N PRO A 64 -6.83 -5.96 -3.66
CA PRO A 64 -7.50 -7.26 -3.83
C PRO A 64 -6.66 -8.33 -4.53
N PHE A 65 -5.66 -7.97 -5.34
CA PHE A 65 -4.74 -8.94 -5.93
C PHE A 65 -3.98 -9.75 -4.88
N TYR A 66 -3.70 -9.17 -3.72
CA TYR A 66 -2.92 -9.81 -2.65
C TYR A 66 -3.76 -10.47 -1.56
N ARG A 67 -5.10 -10.60 -1.77
CA ARG A 67 -5.97 -11.35 -0.87
C ARG A 67 -5.54 -12.82 -0.75
N PRO A 68 -5.81 -13.50 0.38
CA PRO A 68 -5.41 -14.90 0.59
C PRO A 68 -5.90 -15.87 -0.49
N GLY A 69 -7.08 -15.65 -1.06
CA GLY A 69 -7.62 -16.49 -2.11
C GLY A 69 -7.00 -16.31 -3.50
N HIS A 70 -6.12 -15.33 -3.68
CA HIS A 70 -5.40 -15.09 -4.95
C HIS A 70 -3.88 -15.19 -4.78
N HIS A 71 -3.33 -14.58 -3.73
CA HIS A 71 -1.94 -14.73 -3.29
C HIS A 71 -1.94 -15.24 -1.85
N ASP A 72 -1.88 -16.55 -1.68
CA ASP A 72 -1.81 -17.18 -0.37
C ASP A 72 -0.46 -16.89 0.35
N ASP A 73 -0.33 -17.36 1.58
CA ASP A 73 0.89 -17.15 2.36
C ASP A 73 2.12 -17.80 1.72
N THR A 74 1.93 -18.89 0.99
CA THR A 74 3.00 -19.55 0.23
C THR A 74 3.48 -18.66 -0.92
N ALA A 75 2.58 -17.96 -1.60
CA ALA A 75 2.93 -17.00 -2.65
C ALA A 75 3.72 -15.82 -2.07
N LEU A 76 3.31 -15.29 -0.91
CA LEU A 76 4.05 -14.23 -0.21
C LEU A 76 5.44 -14.72 0.25
N ALA A 77 5.52 -15.93 0.83
CA ALA A 77 6.80 -16.52 1.21
C ALA A 77 7.74 -16.68 0.01
N ARG A 78 7.21 -17.14 -1.12
CA ARG A 78 7.99 -17.28 -2.36
C ARG A 78 8.49 -15.93 -2.87
N ALA A 79 7.67 -14.89 -2.81
CA ALA A 79 8.09 -13.55 -3.19
C ALA A 79 9.28 -13.05 -2.36
N LEU A 80 9.27 -13.30 -1.05
CA LEU A 80 10.36 -12.92 -0.15
C LEU A 80 11.64 -13.73 -0.36
N THR A 81 11.52 -15.00 -0.79
CA THR A 81 12.67 -15.91 -0.97
C THR A 81 13.26 -15.90 -2.37
N HIS A 82 12.48 -15.65 -3.39
CA HIS A 82 12.89 -15.79 -4.80
C HIS A 82 12.68 -14.50 -5.62
N GLY A 83 12.07 -13.47 -5.03
CA GLY A 83 11.61 -12.32 -5.81
C GLY A 83 10.37 -12.63 -6.64
N VAL A 84 9.96 -11.68 -7.47
CA VAL A 84 8.76 -11.80 -8.31
C VAL A 84 9.03 -11.25 -9.70
N GLU A 85 8.71 -12.02 -10.74
CA GLU A 85 8.51 -11.46 -12.07
C GLU A 85 7.15 -10.77 -12.14
N PRO A 86 7.06 -9.55 -12.68
CA PRO A 86 5.82 -8.79 -12.69
C PRO A 86 4.75 -9.46 -13.56
N HIS A 87 3.52 -9.54 -13.04
CA HIS A 87 2.38 -10.13 -13.74
C HIS A 87 1.05 -9.41 -13.48
N HIS A 88 1.03 -8.41 -12.59
CA HIS A 88 -0.13 -7.56 -12.30
C HIS A 88 0.16 -6.07 -12.54
N TRP A 89 1.43 -5.67 -12.49
CA TRP A 89 1.88 -4.28 -12.48
C TRP A 89 3.13 -4.10 -13.34
N ASP A 90 3.39 -2.87 -13.77
CA ASP A 90 4.53 -2.51 -14.61
C ASP A 90 5.70 -1.90 -13.82
N PHE A 91 5.83 -2.22 -12.52
CA PHE A 91 6.92 -1.70 -11.67
C PHE A 91 8.29 -2.38 -11.92
N GLY A 92 8.33 -3.42 -12.73
CA GLY A 92 9.49 -4.28 -12.88
C GLY A 92 9.54 -5.40 -11.82
N PRO A 93 10.60 -6.25 -11.85
CA PRO A 93 10.71 -7.38 -10.95
C PRO A 93 10.96 -6.94 -9.50
N MET A 94 10.35 -7.64 -8.54
CA MET A 94 10.72 -7.53 -7.13
C MET A 94 12.00 -8.33 -6.89
N PRO A 95 13.08 -7.72 -6.42
CA PRO A 95 14.31 -8.46 -6.12
C PRO A 95 14.16 -9.33 -4.86
N VAL A 96 15.02 -10.32 -4.72
CA VAL A 96 15.23 -10.99 -3.43
C VAL A 96 15.83 -10.00 -2.43
N ILE A 97 15.36 -10.05 -1.19
CA ILE A 97 15.85 -9.18 -0.11
C ILE A 97 16.77 -10.00 0.80
N ASP A 98 18.06 -9.95 0.57
CA ASP A 98 19.07 -10.76 1.27
C ASP A 98 19.08 -10.55 2.80
N ALA A 99 18.59 -9.41 3.27
CA ALA A 99 18.49 -9.11 4.71
C ALA A 99 17.39 -9.92 5.41
N ILE A 100 16.42 -10.47 4.68
CA ILE A 100 15.31 -11.25 5.23
C ILE A 100 15.70 -12.71 5.35
N LYS A 101 15.66 -13.21 6.57
CA LYS A 101 15.99 -14.61 6.89
C LYS A 101 14.73 -15.48 6.88
N PRO A 102 14.86 -16.81 6.74
CA PRO A 102 13.70 -17.71 6.74
C PRO A 102 12.78 -17.55 7.96
N GLU A 103 13.33 -17.29 9.14
CA GLU A 103 12.58 -17.06 10.39
C GLU A 103 11.83 -15.73 10.44
N ASP A 104 12.14 -14.80 9.55
CA ASP A 104 11.49 -13.50 9.46
C ASP A 104 10.24 -13.52 8.56
N ILE A 105 10.19 -14.47 7.64
CA ILE A 105 9.13 -14.58 6.64
C ILE A 105 7.74 -14.69 7.28
N PRO A 106 7.47 -15.58 8.24
CA PRO A 106 6.15 -15.67 8.86
C PRO A 106 5.75 -14.39 9.58
N LYS A 107 6.68 -13.66 10.18
CA LYS A 107 6.42 -12.37 10.85
C LYS A 107 5.96 -11.30 9.86
N ILE A 108 6.65 -11.18 8.72
CA ILE A 108 6.29 -10.23 7.66
C ILE A 108 4.91 -10.58 7.08
N ILE A 109 4.64 -11.86 6.86
CA ILE A 109 3.34 -12.34 6.39
C ILE A 109 2.25 -12.03 7.42
N ALA A 110 2.48 -12.27 8.71
CA ALA A 110 1.55 -11.94 9.77
C ALA A 110 1.19 -10.44 9.75
N PHE A 111 2.20 -9.57 9.64
CA PHE A 111 1.99 -8.12 9.50
C PHE A 111 1.11 -7.78 8.29
N ILE A 112 1.47 -8.29 7.10
CA ILE A 112 0.70 -8.01 5.87
C ILE A 112 -0.74 -8.48 6.02
N ARG A 113 -0.98 -9.68 6.55
CA ARG A 113 -2.33 -10.26 6.71
C ARG A 113 -3.17 -9.51 7.74
N GLU A 114 -2.59 -9.10 8.86
CA GLU A 114 -3.31 -8.31 9.85
C GLU A 114 -3.68 -6.94 9.30
N LEU A 115 -2.75 -6.28 8.62
CA LEU A 115 -3.01 -5.01 7.95
C LEU A 115 -4.10 -5.15 6.87
N GLN A 116 -4.04 -6.19 6.05
CA GLN A 116 -5.07 -6.49 5.03
C GLN A 116 -6.45 -6.67 5.67
N ARG A 117 -6.57 -7.49 6.71
CA ARG A 117 -7.84 -7.70 7.41
C ARG A 117 -8.43 -6.41 7.97
N ALA A 118 -7.60 -5.55 8.58
CA ALA A 118 -8.01 -4.25 9.10
C ALA A 118 -8.53 -3.30 8.00
N ASN A 119 -8.12 -3.53 6.76
CA ASN A 119 -8.50 -2.73 5.59
C ASN A 119 -9.49 -3.46 4.66
N GLY A 120 -10.16 -4.51 5.15
CA GLY A 120 -11.25 -5.18 4.43
C GLY A 120 -10.81 -6.14 3.32
N ILE A 121 -9.52 -6.48 3.23
CA ILE A 121 -8.99 -7.45 2.27
C ILE A 121 -8.97 -8.83 2.94
N LYS A 122 -9.77 -9.76 2.39
CA LYS A 122 -10.01 -11.11 2.95
C LYS A 122 -9.86 -12.18 1.88
#